data_6226bceaf26068c9953fec3c652934ae
#
_entry.id   6226bceaf26068c9953fec3c652934ae
#
_cell.length_a   1.000
_cell.length_b   1.000
_cell.length_c   1.000
_cell.angle_alpha   90.00
_cell.angle_beta   90.00
_cell.angle_gamma   90.00
#
_symmetry.space_group_name_H-M   'P 1'
#
loop_
_entity.id
_entity.type
_entity.pdbx_description
1 polymer ?
#
loop_
_entity_poly.entity_id
_entity_poly.type
_entity_poly.pdbx_seq_one_letter_code
_entity_poly.pdbx_strand_id
1 'polypeptide(L)'
;ETKSLNEPLQGDFEGIGVQFNIVDDTLVVMQPTTGGPSEKVGILAGDRIIAVNDTAIAGVKMDRSDIVRRLRGKRGTKVTLTVIRRGVDKPLSFIVKRAKIPVLSVDAAYMIRPGIGFVRLENFGEKTHEEMMCAIDSLKKLGMTDLILDLQDNGGGYLEAAARIANEFLSDGDMIVYTEGL
;
A
#
# COMPACT_ATOMS: atom_id res chain seq x y z
N GLU A 1 14.42 -2.05 14.53
CA GLU A 1 13.53 -3.12 13.97
C GLU A 1 12.04 -2.74 14.05
N THR A 2 11.56 -2.07 15.08
CA THR A 2 10.14 -1.68 15.26
C THR A 2 9.63 -0.64 14.25
N LYS A 3 10.48 0.22 13.71
CA LYS A 3 10.08 1.26 12.73
C LYS A 3 9.56 0.68 11.40
N SER A 4 10.14 -0.43 10.94
CA SER A 4 9.78 -1.03 9.64
C SER A 4 8.42 -1.77 9.67
N LEU A 5 7.98 -2.20 10.84
CA LEU A 5 6.69 -2.90 11.02
C LEU A 5 5.49 -1.94 11.11
N ASN A 6 5.72 -0.70 11.59
CA ASN A 6 4.67 0.29 11.80
C ASN A 6 4.46 1.24 10.60
N GLU A 7 5.38 1.30 9.63
CA GLU A 7 5.26 2.19 8.47
C GLU A 7 3.98 1.99 7.65
N PRO A 8 3.52 0.76 7.36
CA PRO A 8 2.24 0.57 6.66
C PRO A 8 1.04 1.14 7.41
N LEU A 9 1.09 1.12 8.76
CA LEU A 9 0.02 1.61 9.61
C LEU A 9 0.01 3.14 9.74
N GLN A 10 1.13 3.82 9.44
CA GLN A 10 1.20 5.29 9.39
C GLN A 10 0.55 5.88 8.13
N GLY A 11 0.10 5.00 7.20
CA GLY A 11 -0.60 5.39 5.99
C GLY A 11 0.30 5.94 4.89
N ASP A 12 1.64 5.86 5.04
CA ASP A 12 2.60 6.22 3.98
C ASP A 12 4.02 5.73 4.28
N PHE A 13 4.82 5.61 3.23
CA PHE A 13 6.26 5.36 3.34
C PHE A 13 7.04 6.15 2.28
N GLU A 14 8.34 6.30 2.46
CA GLU A 14 9.20 6.99 1.49
C GLU A 14 9.95 5.98 0.60
N GLY A 15 9.77 6.09 -0.72
CA GLY A 15 10.38 5.16 -1.66
C GLY A 15 10.04 5.44 -3.12
N ILE A 16 10.15 4.38 -3.94
CA ILE A 16 9.94 4.48 -5.40
C ILE A 16 8.48 4.23 -5.84
N GLY A 17 7.62 3.65 -4.98
CA GLY A 17 6.22 3.38 -5.30
C GLY A 17 6.05 2.27 -6.33
N VAL A 18 6.39 1.04 -5.96
CA VAL A 18 6.09 -0.19 -6.72
C VAL A 18 5.61 -1.29 -5.80
N GLN A 19 4.62 -2.03 -6.23
CA GLN A 19 4.28 -3.35 -5.70
C GLN A 19 5.10 -4.38 -6.47
N PHE A 20 5.73 -5.32 -5.79
CA PHE A 20 6.59 -6.31 -6.43
C PHE A 20 6.56 -7.66 -5.74
N ASN A 21 6.90 -8.69 -6.52
CA ASN A 21 7.22 -10.02 -6.04
C ASN A 21 8.66 -10.39 -6.42
N ILE A 22 9.24 -11.36 -5.71
CA ILE A 22 10.52 -11.96 -6.09
C ILE A 22 10.20 -13.31 -6.73
N VAL A 23 10.56 -13.45 -7.99
CA VAL A 23 10.38 -14.67 -8.79
C VAL A 23 11.74 -15.03 -9.38
N ASP A 24 12.19 -16.25 -9.14
CA ASP A 24 13.49 -16.76 -9.60
C ASP A 24 14.65 -15.78 -9.27
N ASP A 25 14.74 -15.40 -8.00
CA ASP A 25 15.75 -14.47 -7.49
C ASP A 25 15.79 -13.12 -8.24
N THR A 26 14.64 -12.68 -8.76
CA THR A 26 14.51 -11.44 -9.51
C THR A 26 13.29 -10.65 -9.02
N LEU A 27 13.45 -9.35 -8.80
CA LEU A 27 12.35 -8.46 -8.48
C LEU A 27 11.50 -8.20 -9.73
N VAL A 28 10.25 -8.64 -9.70
CA VAL A 28 9.26 -8.40 -10.75
C VAL A 28 8.25 -7.35 -10.27
N VAL A 29 8.13 -6.27 -11.00
CA VAL A 29 7.13 -5.23 -10.73
C VAL A 29 5.74 -5.78 -11.06
N MET A 30 4.88 -5.87 -10.06
CA MET A 30 3.48 -6.25 -10.24
C MET A 30 2.68 -5.04 -10.72
N GLN A 31 2.87 -3.91 -10.03
CA GLN A 31 2.22 -2.67 -10.40
C GLN A 31 2.98 -1.47 -9.82
N PRO A 32 3.25 -0.40 -10.59
CA PRO A 32 3.66 0.88 -10.03
C PRO A 32 2.47 1.56 -9.33
N THR A 33 2.75 2.27 -8.25
CA THR A 33 1.71 3.06 -7.55
C THR A 33 1.22 4.17 -8.48
N THR A 34 -0.10 4.27 -8.65
CA THR A 34 -0.75 5.30 -9.49
C THR A 34 -0.35 6.71 -9.04
N GLY A 35 0.08 7.55 -9.98
CA GLY A 35 0.62 8.88 -9.70
C GLY A 35 1.98 8.88 -8.98
N GLY A 36 2.54 7.69 -8.73
CA GLY A 36 3.80 7.51 -8.03
C GLY A 36 5.05 7.83 -8.85
N PRO A 37 6.22 7.87 -8.19
CA PRO A 37 7.46 8.24 -8.87
C PRO A 37 7.93 7.22 -9.91
N SER A 38 7.68 5.93 -9.71
CA SER A 38 8.04 4.88 -10.67
C SER A 38 7.17 4.93 -11.93
N GLU A 39 5.86 5.16 -11.78
CA GLU A 39 4.96 5.33 -12.93
C GLU A 39 5.37 6.53 -13.78
N LYS A 40 5.70 7.66 -13.13
CA LYS A 40 6.10 8.91 -13.81
C LYS A 40 7.35 8.78 -14.68
N VAL A 41 8.26 7.86 -14.36
CA VAL A 41 9.45 7.60 -15.16
C VAL A 41 9.24 6.48 -16.19
N GLY A 42 8.04 5.86 -16.24
CA GLY A 42 7.67 4.85 -17.22
C GLY A 42 8.03 3.42 -16.84
N ILE A 43 8.15 3.09 -15.55
CA ILE A 43 8.20 1.71 -15.07
C ILE A 43 6.81 1.10 -15.23
N LEU A 44 6.75 -0.13 -15.73
CA LEU A 44 5.53 -0.86 -16.07
C LEU A 44 5.42 -2.15 -15.26
N ALA A 45 4.18 -2.67 -15.17
CA ALA A 45 3.93 -4.03 -14.70
C ALA A 45 4.67 -5.04 -15.59
N GLY A 46 5.28 -6.06 -14.98
CA GLY A 46 6.10 -7.06 -15.65
C GLY A 46 7.57 -6.68 -15.84
N ASP A 47 7.97 -5.44 -15.53
CA ASP A 47 9.38 -5.05 -15.52
C ASP A 47 10.16 -5.84 -14.46
N ARG A 48 11.39 -6.24 -14.80
CA ARG A 48 12.29 -6.94 -13.90
C ARG A 48 13.43 -6.02 -13.49
N ILE A 49 13.47 -5.61 -12.23
CA ILE A 49 14.55 -4.77 -11.71
C ILE A 49 15.71 -5.68 -11.36
N ILE A 50 16.83 -5.51 -12.04
CA ILE A 50 18.02 -6.37 -11.87
C ILE A 50 19.14 -5.70 -11.07
N ALA A 51 19.17 -4.35 -11.03
CA ALA A 51 20.14 -3.63 -10.22
C ALA A 51 19.55 -2.32 -9.67
N VAL A 52 20.08 -1.88 -8.53
CA VAL A 52 19.77 -0.62 -7.85
C VAL A 52 21.08 0.11 -7.55
N ASN A 53 21.25 1.34 -8.08
CA ASN A 53 22.50 2.11 -7.99
C ASN A 53 23.73 1.26 -8.33
N ASP A 54 23.72 0.62 -9.50
CA ASP A 54 24.79 -0.26 -10.02
C ASP A 54 25.09 -1.52 -9.17
N THR A 55 24.32 -1.74 -8.08
CA THR A 55 24.42 -2.98 -7.31
C THR A 55 23.42 -4.00 -7.85
N ALA A 56 23.89 -5.15 -8.31
CA ALA A 56 23.03 -6.26 -8.72
C ALA A 56 22.15 -6.72 -7.55
N ILE A 57 20.86 -6.92 -7.82
CA ILE A 57 19.88 -7.45 -6.85
C ILE A 57 19.22 -8.74 -7.36
N ALA A 58 19.38 -9.07 -8.64
CA ALA A 58 18.90 -10.32 -9.24
C ALA A 58 20.05 -11.31 -9.42
N GLY A 59 19.78 -12.60 -9.22
CA GLY A 59 20.76 -13.69 -9.37
C GLY A 59 21.81 -13.76 -8.25
N VAL A 60 21.62 -13.02 -7.16
CA VAL A 60 22.59 -12.91 -6.04
C VAL A 60 22.02 -13.37 -4.70
N LYS A 61 20.81 -13.91 -4.70
CA LYS A 61 20.07 -14.38 -3.50
C LYS A 61 19.97 -13.31 -2.41
N MET A 62 19.72 -12.06 -2.82
CA MET A 62 19.57 -10.95 -1.89
C MET A 62 18.25 -11.06 -1.13
N ASP A 63 18.29 -10.89 0.20
CA ASP A 63 17.09 -10.91 1.01
C ASP A 63 16.11 -9.79 0.62
N ARG A 64 14.79 -10.09 0.71
CA ARG A 64 13.72 -9.14 0.42
C ARG A 64 13.86 -7.84 1.21
N SER A 65 14.26 -7.93 2.48
CA SER A 65 14.48 -6.77 3.36
C SER A 65 15.59 -5.84 2.84
N ASP A 66 16.66 -6.41 2.31
CA ASP A 66 17.78 -5.66 1.73
C ASP A 66 17.38 -4.98 0.42
N ILE A 67 16.60 -5.66 -0.42
CA ILE A 67 16.04 -5.08 -1.64
C ILE A 67 15.15 -3.88 -1.27
N VAL A 68 14.20 -4.08 -0.33
CA VAL A 68 13.30 -3.00 0.13
C VAL A 68 14.09 -1.82 0.66
N ARG A 69 15.12 -2.06 1.50
CA ARG A 69 15.96 -0.99 2.06
C ARG A 69 16.66 -0.16 0.99
N ARG A 70 17.08 -0.77 -0.14
CA ARG A 70 17.71 -0.07 -1.26
C ARG A 70 16.73 0.75 -2.08
N LEU A 71 15.49 0.27 -2.24
CA LEU A 71 14.42 0.96 -2.97
C LEU A 71 13.84 2.12 -2.15
N ARG A 72 13.73 1.95 -0.83
CA ARG A 72 13.33 3.00 0.11
C ARG A 72 14.41 4.05 0.29
N GLY A 73 14.06 5.15 0.91
CA GLY A 73 14.97 6.21 1.30
C GLY A 73 14.31 7.57 1.25
N LYS A 74 14.99 8.55 1.82
CA LYS A 74 14.46 9.90 2.06
C LYS A 74 13.85 10.52 0.79
N ARG A 75 12.64 11.08 0.95
CA ARG A 75 11.95 11.85 -0.09
C ARG A 75 12.90 12.84 -0.78
N GLY A 76 12.84 12.89 -2.10
CA GLY A 76 13.65 13.79 -2.91
C GLY A 76 15.01 13.21 -3.34
N THR A 77 15.50 12.14 -2.69
CA THR A 77 16.72 11.45 -3.15
C THR A 77 16.45 10.67 -4.43
N LYS A 78 17.47 10.50 -5.24
CA LYS A 78 17.41 9.76 -6.50
C LYS A 78 17.92 8.34 -6.29
N VAL A 79 17.37 7.40 -7.05
CA VAL A 79 17.85 6.04 -7.18
C VAL A 79 17.81 5.65 -8.64
N THR A 80 18.88 5.00 -9.12
CA THR A 80 18.96 4.47 -10.49
C THR A 80 18.54 3.01 -10.45
N LEU A 81 17.61 2.63 -11.33
CA LEU A 81 17.14 1.26 -11.48
C LEU A 81 17.54 0.76 -12.86
N THR A 82 18.16 -0.42 -12.91
CA THR A 82 18.38 -1.15 -14.17
C THR A 82 17.30 -2.20 -14.31
N VAL A 83 16.59 -2.16 -15.44
CA VAL A 83 15.37 -2.93 -15.67
C VAL A 83 15.47 -3.72 -16.97
N ILE A 84 15.06 -4.98 -16.92
CA ILE A 84 14.81 -5.80 -18.12
C ILE A 84 13.30 -5.79 -18.38
N ARG A 85 12.92 -5.44 -19.60
CA ARG A 85 11.53 -5.41 -20.08
C ARG A 85 11.34 -6.41 -21.22
N ARG A 86 10.26 -7.16 -21.18
CA ARG A 86 9.93 -8.12 -22.24
C ARG A 86 9.76 -7.37 -23.58
N GLY A 87 10.40 -7.87 -24.62
CA GLY A 87 10.36 -7.27 -25.96
C GLY A 87 11.34 -6.10 -26.17
N VAL A 88 12.24 -5.86 -25.21
CA VAL A 88 13.33 -4.86 -25.33
C VAL A 88 14.66 -5.57 -25.13
N ASP A 89 15.52 -5.56 -26.13
CA ASP A 89 16.77 -6.33 -26.11
C ASP A 89 17.83 -5.80 -25.14
N LYS A 90 17.80 -4.51 -24.83
CA LYS A 90 18.79 -3.87 -23.94
C LYS A 90 18.18 -3.52 -22.60
N PRO A 91 18.92 -3.65 -21.51
CA PRO A 91 18.49 -3.14 -20.21
C PRO A 91 18.17 -1.64 -20.27
N LEU A 92 17.07 -1.26 -19.65
CA LEU A 92 16.62 0.12 -19.50
C LEU A 92 17.15 0.68 -18.18
N SER A 93 17.53 1.96 -18.19
CA SER A 93 17.93 2.67 -16.97
C SER A 93 16.90 3.75 -16.62
N PHE A 94 16.39 3.73 -15.40
CA PHE A 94 15.43 4.71 -14.90
C PHE A 94 16.00 5.40 -13.67
N ILE A 95 15.98 6.73 -13.65
CA ILE A 95 16.31 7.53 -12.46
C ILE A 95 15.00 7.91 -11.78
N VAL A 96 14.73 7.30 -10.64
CA VAL A 96 13.52 7.55 -9.87
C VAL A 96 13.84 8.49 -8.71
N LYS A 97 13.08 9.58 -8.59
CA LYS A 97 13.14 10.47 -7.43
C LYS A 97 12.18 9.97 -6.38
N ARG A 98 12.70 9.47 -5.25
CA ARG A 98 11.88 8.95 -4.15
C ARG A 98 10.86 9.97 -3.66
N ALA A 99 9.67 9.49 -3.34
CA ALA A 99 8.57 10.31 -2.85
C ALA A 99 7.89 9.63 -1.67
N LYS A 100 7.00 10.36 -1.03
CA LYS A 100 6.04 9.82 -0.08
C LYS A 100 4.98 9.04 -0.84
N ILE A 101 4.84 7.76 -0.54
CA ILE A 101 3.93 6.82 -1.20
C ILE A 101 2.78 6.56 -0.24
N PRO A 102 1.54 6.94 -0.58
CA PRO A 102 0.40 6.63 0.27
C PRO A 102 0.16 5.12 0.30
N VAL A 103 -0.14 4.60 1.46
CA VAL A 103 -0.66 3.25 1.68
C VAL A 103 -2.10 3.43 2.12
N LEU A 104 -3.03 3.13 1.22
CA LEU A 104 -4.45 3.24 1.52
C LEU A 104 -4.89 2.01 2.34
N SER A 105 -5.71 2.25 3.34
CA SER A 105 -6.35 1.18 4.12
C SER A 105 -7.64 0.69 3.44
N VAL A 106 -8.29 1.57 2.68
CA VAL A 106 -9.45 1.23 1.85
C VAL A 106 -8.96 0.75 0.49
N ASP A 107 -9.00 -0.57 0.26
CA ASP A 107 -8.58 -1.21 -1.00
C ASP A 107 -9.64 -1.06 -2.09
N ALA A 108 -10.91 -1.18 -1.73
CA ALA A 108 -12.03 -1.08 -2.65
C ALA A 108 -13.24 -0.39 -2.02
N ALA A 109 -13.93 0.46 -2.80
CA ALA A 109 -15.19 1.07 -2.43
C ALA A 109 -16.05 1.29 -3.68
N TYR A 110 -17.20 0.60 -3.78
CA TYR A 110 -18.09 0.69 -4.95
C TYR A 110 -19.50 0.24 -4.62
N MET A 111 -20.48 0.60 -5.46
CA MET A 111 -21.84 0.09 -5.38
C MET A 111 -21.89 -1.30 -6.01
N ILE A 112 -22.19 -2.34 -5.21
CA ILE A 112 -22.29 -3.73 -5.70
C ILE A 112 -23.61 -3.94 -6.48
N ARG A 113 -24.67 -3.22 -6.07
CA ARG A 113 -25.97 -3.08 -6.74
C ARG A 113 -26.70 -1.85 -6.18
N PRO A 114 -27.80 -1.40 -6.80
CA PRO A 114 -28.56 -0.27 -6.29
C PRO A 114 -28.87 -0.43 -4.81
N GLY A 115 -28.57 0.60 -4.02
CA GLY A 115 -28.77 0.64 -2.57
C GLY A 115 -27.67 -0.04 -1.73
N ILE A 116 -26.84 -0.92 -2.28
CA ILE A 116 -25.84 -1.65 -1.49
C ILE A 116 -24.42 -1.25 -1.88
N GLY A 117 -23.72 -0.62 -0.95
CA GLY A 117 -22.31 -0.30 -1.04
C GLY A 117 -21.42 -1.41 -0.49
N PHE A 118 -20.21 -1.48 -1.03
CA PHE A 118 -19.14 -2.39 -0.58
C PHE A 118 -17.90 -1.57 -0.28
N VAL A 119 -17.30 -1.82 0.89
CA VAL A 119 -16.01 -1.23 1.30
C VAL A 119 -15.14 -2.33 1.86
N ARG A 120 -13.90 -2.45 1.36
CA ARG A 120 -12.90 -3.37 1.87
C ARG A 120 -11.78 -2.62 2.57
N LEU A 121 -11.48 -3.04 3.82
CA LEU A 121 -10.37 -2.53 4.62
C LEU A 121 -9.28 -3.59 4.77
N GLU A 122 -8.05 -3.26 4.36
CA GLU A 122 -6.89 -4.15 4.49
C GLU A 122 -6.20 -4.07 5.86
N ASN A 123 -6.29 -2.92 6.54
CA ASN A 123 -5.69 -2.71 7.85
C ASN A 123 -6.40 -1.57 8.62
N PHE A 124 -6.04 -1.40 9.90
CA PHE A 124 -6.48 -0.31 10.75
C PHE A 124 -5.30 0.64 11.03
N GLY A 125 -4.94 1.45 10.04
CA GLY A 125 -3.90 2.47 10.12
C GLY A 125 -4.41 3.80 10.66
N GLU A 126 -3.50 4.76 10.78
CA GLU A 126 -3.78 6.10 11.32
C GLU A 126 -4.89 6.84 10.53
N LYS A 127 -4.95 6.64 9.20
CA LYS A 127 -5.88 7.33 8.30
C LYS A 127 -7.11 6.51 7.92
N THR A 128 -7.21 5.26 8.38
CA THR A 128 -8.26 4.33 7.95
C THR A 128 -9.67 4.88 8.19
N HIS A 129 -9.89 5.53 9.34
CA HIS A 129 -11.20 6.14 9.64
C HIS A 129 -11.56 7.24 8.63
N GLU A 130 -10.64 8.16 8.33
CA GLU A 130 -10.87 9.24 7.36
C GLU A 130 -11.12 8.68 5.95
N GLU A 131 -10.33 7.70 5.53
CA GLU A 131 -10.47 7.03 4.22
C GLU A 131 -11.82 6.33 4.11
N MET A 132 -12.21 5.59 5.15
CA MET A 132 -13.49 4.88 5.19
C MET A 132 -14.67 5.85 5.16
N MET A 133 -14.63 6.94 5.92
CA MET A 133 -15.72 7.94 5.92
C MET A 133 -15.83 8.63 4.57
N CYS A 134 -14.72 8.97 3.92
CA CYS A 134 -14.74 9.51 2.56
C CYS A 134 -15.36 8.52 1.55
N ALA A 135 -15.04 7.22 1.68
CA ALA A 135 -15.62 6.19 0.84
C ALA A 135 -17.15 6.06 1.07
N ILE A 136 -17.59 5.97 2.32
CA ILE A 136 -18.99 5.89 2.72
C ILE A 136 -19.77 7.12 2.21
N ASP A 137 -19.24 8.33 2.38
CA ASP A 137 -19.89 9.55 1.90
C ASP A 137 -20.05 9.56 0.38
N SER A 138 -19.06 9.03 -0.33
CA SER A 138 -19.12 8.88 -1.79
C SER A 138 -20.20 7.88 -2.20
N LEU A 139 -20.31 6.75 -1.51
CA LEU A 139 -21.32 5.73 -1.76
C LEU A 139 -22.74 6.22 -1.39
N LYS A 140 -22.88 6.98 -0.29
CA LYS A 140 -24.16 7.61 0.09
C LYS A 140 -24.66 8.57 -0.99
N LYS A 141 -23.78 9.36 -1.61
CA LYS A 141 -24.13 10.23 -2.76
C LYS A 141 -24.60 9.44 -3.98
N LEU A 142 -24.19 8.17 -4.11
CA LEU A 142 -24.66 7.26 -5.14
C LEU A 142 -25.93 6.49 -4.76
N GLY A 143 -26.52 6.79 -3.60
CA GLY A 143 -27.79 6.19 -3.13
C GLY A 143 -27.59 4.92 -2.30
N MET A 144 -26.44 4.75 -1.64
CA MET A 144 -26.23 3.64 -0.70
C MET A 144 -27.15 3.78 0.52
N THR A 145 -27.86 2.71 0.86
CA THR A 145 -28.67 2.54 2.08
C THR A 145 -28.10 1.46 3.01
N ASP A 146 -27.45 0.48 2.43
CA ASP A 146 -26.87 -0.67 3.12
C ASP A 146 -25.39 -0.83 2.78
N LEU A 147 -24.57 -1.23 3.75
CA LEU A 147 -23.12 -1.38 3.61
C LEU A 147 -22.68 -2.82 3.87
N ILE A 148 -21.87 -3.35 2.98
CA ILE A 148 -21.05 -4.53 3.21
C ILE A 148 -19.64 -4.03 3.53
N LEU A 149 -19.19 -4.25 4.78
CA LEU A 149 -17.82 -4.00 5.21
C LEU A 149 -17.04 -5.31 5.18
N ASP A 150 -16.05 -5.40 4.26
CA ASP A 150 -15.21 -6.57 4.09
C ASP A 150 -13.89 -6.39 4.83
N LEU A 151 -13.63 -7.30 5.77
CA LEU A 151 -12.40 -7.38 6.57
C LEU A 151 -11.63 -8.69 6.29
N GLN A 152 -11.88 -9.37 5.17
CA GLN A 152 -11.14 -10.58 4.81
C GLN A 152 -9.66 -10.23 4.60
N ASP A 153 -8.79 -11.05 5.18
CA ASP A 153 -7.33 -10.87 5.18
C ASP A 153 -6.84 -9.56 5.85
N ASN A 154 -7.71 -8.85 6.60
CA ASN A 154 -7.29 -7.70 7.38
C ASN A 154 -6.34 -8.13 8.49
N GLY A 155 -5.11 -7.64 8.44
CA GLY A 155 -4.06 -7.98 9.40
C GLY A 155 -4.18 -7.28 10.77
N GLY A 156 -5.24 -6.48 11.00
CA GLY A 156 -5.39 -5.66 12.19
C GLY A 156 -4.69 -4.30 12.06
N GLY A 157 -4.21 -3.76 13.18
CA GLY A 157 -3.53 -2.47 13.21
C GLY A 157 -3.70 -1.74 14.54
N TYR A 158 -3.94 -0.43 14.51
CA TYR A 158 -4.15 0.35 15.72
C TYR A 158 -5.53 0.11 16.32
N LEU A 159 -5.55 -0.25 17.61
CA LEU A 159 -6.79 -0.47 18.37
C LEU A 159 -7.70 0.77 18.33
N GLU A 160 -7.12 1.96 18.46
CA GLU A 160 -7.86 3.22 18.39
C GLU A 160 -8.55 3.42 17.03
N ALA A 161 -7.87 3.09 15.92
CA ALA A 161 -8.47 3.19 14.60
C ALA A 161 -9.65 2.22 14.43
N ALA A 162 -9.52 0.98 14.91
CA ALA A 162 -10.59 0.00 14.91
C ALA A 162 -11.77 0.44 15.79
N ALA A 163 -11.50 0.96 16.98
CA ALA A 163 -12.53 1.47 17.89
C ALA A 163 -13.29 2.66 17.29
N ARG A 164 -12.60 3.61 16.65
CA ARG A 164 -13.24 4.74 15.95
C ARG A 164 -14.16 4.27 14.84
N ILE A 165 -13.74 3.26 14.07
CA ILE A 165 -14.59 2.70 13.00
C ILE A 165 -15.78 1.95 13.58
N ALA A 166 -15.59 1.13 14.63
CA ALA A 166 -16.70 0.43 15.29
C ALA A 166 -17.75 1.41 15.84
N ASN A 167 -17.30 2.55 16.35
CA ASN A 167 -18.18 3.60 16.89
C ASN A 167 -19.13 4.22 15.84
N GLU A 168 -18.80 4.15 14.56
CA GLU A 168 -19.69 4.62 13.49
C GLU A 168 -20.94 3.73 13.30
N PHE A 169 -20.94 2.52 13.88
CA PHE A 169 -22.02 1.53 13.78
C PHE A 169 -22.77 1.29 15.10
N LEU A 170 -22.30 1.88 16.19
CA LEU A 170 -22.82 1.66 17.53
C LEU A 170 -23.50 2.89 18.09
N SER A 171 -24.35 2.71 19.09
CA SER A 171 -24.99 3.83 19.79
C SER A 171 -24.04 4.47 20.80
N ASP A 172 -24.29 5.74 21.12
CA ASP A 172 -23.51 6.45 22.13
C ASP A 172 -23.57 5.74 23.48
N GLY A 173 -22.39 5.44 24.04
CA GLY A 173 -22.25 4.76 25.32
C GLY A 173 -22.10 3.23 25.22
N ASP A 174 -22.21 2.64 24.05
CA ASP A 174 -21.93 1.22 23.85
C ASP A 174 -20.44 0.92 24.11
N MET A 175 -20.18 -0.15 24.85
CA MET A 175 -18.82 -0.59 25.12
C MET A 175 -18.24 -1.27 23.87
N ILE A 176 -17.12 -0.75 23.35
CA ILE A 176 -16.42 -1.33 22.20
C ILE A 176 -15.33 -2.29 22.67
N VAL A 177 -14.46 -1.83 23.57
CA VAL A 177 -13.30 -2.58 24.04
C VAL A 177 -12.87 -2.05 25.40
N TYR A 178 -12.36 -2.93 26.26
CA TYR A 178 -11.69 -2.54 27.49
C TYR A 178 -10.41 -3.36 27.68
N THR A 179 -9.49 -2.83 28.48
CA THR A 179 -8.28 -3.54 28.90
C THR A 179 -8.34 -3.75 30.40
N GLU A 180 -8.07 -4.98 30.86
CA GLU A 180 -7.97 -5.34 32.26
C GLU A 180 -6.50 -5.72 32.54
N GLY A 181 -5.90 -5.04 33.53
CA GLY A 181 -4.54 -5.34 34.00
C GLY A 181 -4.56 -6.38 35.12
N LEU A 182 -3.52 -7.21 35.21
CA LEU A 182 -3.22 -8.07 36.33
C LEU A 182 -2.55 -7.25 37.44
#